data_34b50bc04f92b8fba31615742525803c
#
_entry.id   34b50bc04f92b8fba31615742525803c
#
_cell.length_a   1.000
_cell.length_b   1.000
_cell.length_c   1.000
_cell.angle_alpha   90.00
_cell.angle_beta   90.00
_cell.angle_gamma   90.00
#
_symmetry.space_group_name_H-M   'P 1'
#
loop_
_entity.id
_entity.type
_entity.pdbx_description
1 polymer ?
#
loop_
_entity_poly.entity_id
_entity_poly.type
_entity_poly.pdbx_seq_one_letter_code
_entity_poly.pdbx_strand_id
1 'polypeptide(L)'
;SFLRLLLQVFCGYTAAYLKRFIIMNTVTHPIPPVFDSGSRILILGSFPSVKSREGHFFYHHPQNRFWKTLAGVLKSPVPVSIDAKKEFLLSHHIALWDVIASCSIEGSSDSSIRDVVPNDLSRILSASSIQAIFCNGKTSWNYYKKYQETVTGIPAVSLPSTSPANAAWTLEKLEGAWGVISDYLE
;
A
#
# COMPACT_ATOMS: atom_id res chain seq x y z
N SER A 1 31.24 -44.78 7.78
CA SER A 1 31.60 -44.44 9.14
C SER A 1 30.68 -43.35 9.68
N PHE A 2 30.30 -43.51 10.93
CA PHE A 2 29.28 -42.70 11.66
C PHE A 2 29.52 -41.17 11.60
N LEU A 3 30.77 -40.75 11.52
CA LEU A 3 31.16 -39.33 11.42
C LEU A 3 30.78 -38.70 10.07
N ARG A 4 30.80 -39.48 8.97
CA ARG A 4 30.37 -39.00 7.65
C ARG A 4 28.85 -38.80 7.58
N LEU A 5 28.07 -39.62 8.28
CA LEU A 5 26.61 -39.50 8.35
C LEU A 5 26.20 -38.27 9.17
N LEU A 6 26.88 -38.00 10.29
CA LEU A 6 26.67 -36.81 11.12
C LEU A 6 26.99 -35.52 10.37
N LEU A 7 28.07 -35.46 9.60
CA LEU A 7 28.42 -34.30 8.79
C LEU A 7 27.43 -34.03 7.65
N GLN A 8 26.82 -35.06 7.04
CA GLN A 8 25.80 -34.90 6.02
C GLN A 8 24.46 -34.40 6.60
N VAL A 9 24.07 -34.87 7.78
CA VAL A 9 22.85 -34.42 8.47
C VAL A 9 22.99 -32.97 8.96
N PHE A 10 24.15 -32.62 9.53
CA PHE A 10 24.42 -31.23 9.94
C PHE A 10 24.54 -30.27 8.76
N CYS A 11 25.11 -30.68 7.64
CA CYS A 11 25.22 -29.85 6.44
C CYS A 11 23.84 -29.60 5.80
N GLY A 12 22.94 -30.59 5.81
CA GLY A 12 21.56 -30.46 5.30
C GLY A 12 20.68 -29.53 6.17
N TYR A 13 20.81 -29.66 7.51
CA TYR A 13 20.05 -28.81 8.44
C TYR A 13 20.56 -27.35 8.45
N THR A 14 21.86 -27.14 8.38
CA THR A 14 22.44 -25.78 8.30
C THR A 14 22.11 -25.09 6.98
N ALA A 15 22.11 -25.81 5.86
CA ALA A 15 21.76 -25.25 4.56
C ALA A 15 20.25 -24.87 4.48
N ALA A 16 19.36 -25.71 5.03
CA ALA A 16 17.93 -25.41 5.12
C ALA A 16 17.63 -24.30 6.13
N TYR A 17 18.34 -24.27 7.27
CA TYR A 17 18.23 -23.22 8.27
C TYR A 17 18.82 -21.90 7.76
N LEU A 18 19.97 -21.93 7.09
CA LEU A 18 20.57 -20.76 6.44
C LEU A 18 19.72 -20.28 5.26
N LYS A 19 19.09 -21.15 4.45
CA LYS A 19 18.12 -20.74 3.43
C LYS A 19 16.90 -20.06 4.02
N ARG A 20 16.45 -20.48 5.22
CA ARG A 20 15.33 -19.85 5.91
C ARG A 20 15.74 -18.53 6.60
N PHE A 21 17.02 -18.36 6.93
CA PHE A 21 17.57 -17.12 7.52
C PHE A 21 18.07 -16.11 6.48
N ILE A 22 18.29 -16.53 5.24
CA ILE A 22 18.98 -15.71 4.22
C ILE A 22 18.04 -14.84 3.37
N ILE A 23 16.70 -14.97 3.47
CA ILE A 23 15.80 -14.18 2.62
C ILE A 23 14.62 -13.61 3.42
N MET A 24 14.90 -12.90 4.48
CA MET A 24 13.99 -11.90 4.97
C MET A 24 14.68 -10.53 4.95
N ASN A 25 14.95 -10.05 3.74
CA ASN A 25 15.43 -8.69 3.58
C ASN A 25 14.30 -7.72 3.98
N THR A 26 14.54 -6.96 5.02
CA THR A 26 13.69 -5.82 5.34
C THR A 26 13.73 -4.83 4.19
N VAL A 27 12.57 -4.54 3.62
CA VAL A 27 12.40 -3.57 2.54
C VAL A 27 11.83 -2.29 3.14
N THR A 28 12.52 -1.18 2.89
CA THR A 28 12.05 0.16 3.29
C THR A 28 11.22 0.78 2.19
N HIS A 29 10.15 1.47 2.57
CA HIS A 29 9.26 2.18 1.65
C HIS A 29 10.00 3.35 0.97
N PRO A 30 10.21 3.31 -0.35
CA PRO A 30 11.03 4.31 -1.02
C PRO A 30 10.25 5.53 -1.52
N ILE A 31 8.90 5.47 -1.49
CA ILE A 31 8.05 6.47 -2.13
C ILE A 31 7.54 7.47 -1.09
N PRO A 32 7.84 8.76 -1.22
CA PRO A 32 7.32 9.78 -0.32
C PRO A 32 5.81 9.95 -0.49
N PRO A 33 5.07 10.39 0.55
CA PRO A 33 3.65 10.67 0.45
C PRO A 33 3.37 11.82 -0.53
N VAL A 34 2.21 11.78 -1.18
CA VAL A 34 1.67 12.89 -1.96
C VAL A 34 0.59 13.56 -1.12
N PHE A 35 0.76 14.83 -0.78
CA PHE A 35 -0.23 15.64 -0.06
C PHE A 35 0.15 17.12 -0.12
N ASP A 36 -0.80 17.97 0.21
CA ASP A 36 -0.63 19.40 0.47
C ASP A 36 -1.58 19.86 1.57
N SER A 37 -1.58 21.16 1.88
CA SER A 37 -2.46 21.74 2.89
C SER A 37 -3.95 21.69 2.51
N GLY A 38 -4.27 21.54 1.23
CA GLY A 38 -5.62 21.39 0.70
C GLY A 38 -6.15 19.97 0.71
N SER A 39 -5.34 18.97 1.06
CA SER A 39 -5.76 17.57 1.09
C SER A 39 -6.84 17.34 2.16
N ARG A 40 -7.96 16.73 1.76
CA ARG A 40 -9.14 16.48 2.62
C ARG A 40 -9.32 15.00 2.96
N ILE A 41 -8.92 14.11 2.09
CA ILE A 41 -8.92 12.66 2.35
C ILE A 41 -7.53 12.08 2.21
N LEU A 42 -7.26 11.01 2.96
CA LEU A 42 -6.04 10.23 2.84
C LEU A 42 -6.38 8.81 2.37
N ILE A 43 -5.83 8.41 1.24
CA ILE A 43 -5.91 7.03 0.75
C ILE A 43 -4.63 6.31 1.11
N LEU A 44 -4.76 5.12 1.73
CA LEU A 44 -3.64 4.30 2.18
C LEU A 44 -3.64 2.94 1.48
N GLY A 45 -2.53 2.60 0.84
CA GLY A 45 -2.19 1.22 0.49
C GLY A 45 -1.54 0.48 1.67
N SER A 46 -1.19 -0.79 1.48
CA SER A 46 -0.44 -1.59 2.47
C SER A 46 1.05 -1.29 2.40
N PHE A 47 1.68 -1.68 1.30
CA PHE A 47 3.09 -1.50 0.97
C PHE A 47 3.26 -1.49 -0.56
N PRO A 48 4.22 -0.74 -1.12
CA PRO A 48 4.35 -0.65 -2.56
C PRO A 48 4.80 -1.97 -3.18
N SER A 49 4.14 -2.37 -4.26
CA SER A 49 4.52 -3.54 -5.06
C SER A 49 5.93 -3.39 -5.64
N VAL A 50 6.54 -4.49 -6.10
CA VAL A 50 7.83 -4.45 -6.81
C VAL A 50 7.80 -3.43 -7.94
N LYS A 51 6.76 -3.43 -8.77
CA LYS A 51 6.61 -2.47 -9.88
C LYS A 51 6.48 -1.02 -9.42
N SER A 52 5.83 -0.79 -8.28
CA SER A 52 5.74 0.56 -7.69
C SER A 52 7.09 1.04 -7.17
N ARG A 53 7.87 0.14 -6.54
CA ARG A 53 9.23 0.46 -6.07
C ARG A 53 10.19 0.74 -7.23
N GLU A 54 10.15 -0.07 -8.30
CA GLU A 54 10.94 0.11 -9.52
C GLU A 54 10.58 1.42 -10.25
N GLY A 55 9.29 1.73 -10.35
CA GLY A 55 8.77 2.94 -10.99
C GLY A 55 8.77 4.17 -10.10
N HIS A 56 9.20 4.05 -8.83
CA HIS A 56 9.24 5.14 -7.84
C HIS A 56 7.92 5.88 -7.65
N PHE A 57 6.77 5.21 -7.93
CA PHE A 57 5.45 5.80 -7.73
C PHE A 57 4.37 4.77 -7.46
N PHE A 58 3.30 5.20 -6.78
CA PHE A 58 2.18 4.35 -6.34
C PHE A 58 1.44 3.70 -7.52
N TYR A 59 1.01 2.45 -7.30
CA TYR A 59 0.16 1.69 -8.23
C TYR A 59 0.69 1.67 -9.67
N HIS A 60 2.01 1.47 -9.82
CA HIS A 60 2.71 1.52 -11.11
C HIS A 60 2.50 0.26 -11.96
N HIS A 61 1.99 -0.83 -11.39
CA HIS A 61 1.72 -2.05 -12.16
C HIS A 61 0.63 -1.76 -13.23
N PRO A 62 0.87 -2.10 -14.52
CA PRO A 62 -0.04 -1.71 -15.63
C PRO A 62 -1.46 -2.26 -15.48
N GLN A 63 -1.63 -3.40 -14.83
CA GLN A 63 -2.94 -4.00 -14.57
C GLN A 63 -3.60 -3.50 -13.27
N ASN A 64 -2.95 -2.67 -12.46
CA ASN A 64 -3.59 -2.09 -11.29
C ASN A 64 -4.65 -1.06 -11.73
N ARG A 65 -5.84 -1.15 -11.16
CA ARG A 65 -6.98 -0.35 -11.54
C ARG A 65 -7.13 0.96 -10.76
N PHE A 66 -6.21 1.27 -9.84
CA PHE A 66 -6.31 2.44 -8.96
C PHE A 66 -6.57 3.74 -9.72
N TRP A 67 -5.71 4.07 -10.68
CA TRP A 67 -5.81 5.32 -11.43
C TRP A 67 -7.08 5.39 -12.29
N LYS A 68 -7.49 4.25 -12.87
CA LYS A 68 -8.74 4.15 -13.63
C LYS A 68 -9.97 4.30 -12.73
N THR A 69 -9.95 3.67 -11.54
CA THR A 69 -11.03 3.76 -10.56
C THR A 69 -11.22 5.19 -10.08
N LEU A 70 -10.12 5.87 -9.66
CA LEU A 70 -10.22 7.27 -9.24
C LEU A 70 -10.69 8.19 -10.36
N ALA A 71 -10.16 8.03 -11.56
CA ALA A 71 -10.56 8.82 -12.72
C ALA A 71 -12.06 8.66 -13.04
N GLY A 72 -12.58 7.43 -12.96
CA GLY A 72 -14.01 7.15 -13.15
C GLY A 72 -14.88 7.78 -12.08
N VAL A 73 -14.51 7.64 -10.81
CA VAL A 73 -15.23 8.24 -9.67
C VAL A 73 -15.27 9.77 -9.77
N LEU A 74 -14.14 10.39 -10.13
CA LEU A 74 -13.98 11.85 -10.18
C LEU A 74 -14.35 12.44 -11.55
N LYS A 75 -14.81 11.60 -12.49
CA LYS A 75 -15.20 12.01 -13.86
C LYS A 75 -14.10 12.82 -14.57
N SER A 76 -12.87 12.39 -14.39
CA SER A 76 -11.66 13.06 -14.91
C SER A 76 -10.86 12.10 -15.81
N PRO A 77 -10.02 12.61 -16.71
CA PRO A 77 -9.13 11.76 -17.49
C PRO A 77 -8.16 10.97 -16.63
N VAL A 78 -7.80 9.75 -17.07
CA VAL A 78 -6.81 8.92 -16.36
C VAL A 78 -5.42 9.55 -16.50
N PRO A 79 -4.75 9.91 -15.37
CA PRO A 79 -3.42 10.51 -15.42
C PRO A 79 -2.38 9.47 -15.85
N VAL A 80 -1.44 9.84 -16.73
CA VAL A 80 -0.44 8.91 -17.29
C VAL A 80 0.94 9.11 -16.66
N SER A 81 1.48 10.32 -16.66
CA SER A 81 2.80 10.61 -16.08
C SER A 81 2.75 10.71 -14.57
N ILE A 82 3.91 10.60 -13.91
CA ILE A 82 4.01 10.77 -12.45
C ILE A 82 3.56 12.18 -12.05
N ASP A 83 3.95 13.21 -12.79
CA ASP A 83 3.57 14.59 -12.49
C ASP A 83 2.06 14.79 -12.68
N ALA A 84 1.46 14.25 -13.75
CA ALA A 84 0.02 14.28 -13.95
C ALA A 84 -0.74 13.55 -12.82
N LYS A 85 -0.19 12.44 -12.30
CA LYS A 85 -0.77 11.71 -11.17
C LYS A 85 -0.72 12.51 -9.87
N LYS A 86 0.38 13.21 -9.61
CA LYS A 86 0.50 14.10 -8.44
C LYS A 86 -0.48 15.27 -8.55
N GLU A 87 -0.50 15.95 -9.69
CA GLU A 87 -1.45 17.04 -9.96
C GLU A 87 -2.90 16.58 -9.83
N PHE A 88 -3.22 15.42 -10.39
CA PHE A 88 -4.54 14.80 -10.27
C PHE A 88 -4.97 14.61 -8.82
N LEU A 89 -4.10 14.06 -7.97
CA LEU A 89 -4.41 13.86 -6.55
C LEU A 89 -4.61 15.19 -5.83
N LEU A 90 -3.69 16.13 -5.99
CA LEU A 90 -3.72 17.40 -5.26
C LEU A 90 -4.87 18.30 -5.72
N SER A 91 -5.16 18.38 -7.02
CA SER A 91 -6.31 19.13 -7.55
C SER A 91 -7.66 18.60 -7.10
N HIS A 92 -7.74 17.31 -6.73
CA HIS A 92 -8.92 16.68 -6.16
C HIS A 92 -8.87 16.54 -4.63
N HIS A 93 -7.94 17.24 -3.95
CA HIS A 93 -7.82 17.23 -2.48
C HIS A 93 -7.53 15.85 -1.86
N ILE A 94 -6.80 14.99 -2.57
CA ILE A 94 -6.49 13.62 -2.16
C ILE A 94 -5.02 13.52 -1.76
N ALA A 95 -4.79 13.10 -0.50
CA ALA A 95 -3.47 12.63 -0.07
C ALA A 95 -3.34 11.12 -0.32
N LEU A 96 -2.13 10.67 -0.64
CA LEU A 96 -1.83 9.27 -0.95
C LEU A 96 -0.54 8.82 -0.29
N TRP A 97 -0.60 7.68 0.40
CA TRP A 97 0.56 6.98 0.94
C TRP A 97 0.25 5.49 1.17
N ASP A 98 1.11 4.81 1.94
CA ASP A 98 0.93 3.43 2.41
C ASP A 98 1.05 3.37 3.93
N VAL A 99 0.43 2.35 4.55
CA VAL A 99 0.45 2.16 6.01
C VAL A 99 1.84 1.79 6.51
N ILE A 100 2.62 1.03 5.71
CA ILE A 100 3.86 0.38 6.14
C ILE A 100 5.08 1.15 5.66
N ALA A 101 5.98 1.53 6.59
CA ALA A 101 7.27 2.15 6.31
C ALA A 101 8.35 1.12 5.96
N SER A 102 8.36 -0.03 6.64
CA SER A 102 9.25 -1.13 6.30
C SER A 102 8.67 -2.47 6.75
N CYS A 103 9.00 -3.51 6.04
CA CYS A 103 8.60 -4.87 6.36
C CYS A 103 9.49 -5.90 5.67
N SER A 104 9.39 -7.15 6.10
CA SER A 104 9.86 -8.30 5.35
C SER A 104 8.73 -8.76 4.43
N ILE A 105 9.00 -8.88 3.12
CA ILE A 105 7.99 -9.23 2.11
C ILE A 105 8.61 -10.04 0.97
N GLU A 106 7.87 -11.01 0.45
CA GLU A 106 8.24 -11.77 -0.75
C GLU A 106 7.55 -11.16 -1.99
N GLY A 107 8.34 -10.55 -2.87
CA GLY A 107 7.83 -9.92 -4.08
C GLY A 107 6.81 -8.81 -3.78
N SER A 108 5.55 -9.04 -4.16
CA SER A 108 4.41 -8.14 -3.92
C SER A 108 3.26 -8.82 -3.18
N SER A 109 3.53 -9.95 -2.49
CA SER A 109 2.51 -10.74 -1.82
C SER A 109 2.19 -10.18 -0.44
N ASP A 110 1.06 -9.53 -0.29
CA ASP A 110 0.57 -9.00 0.99
C ASP A 110 0.50 -10.06 2.11
N SER A 111 0.23 -11.33 1.75
CA SER A 111 0.17 -12.44 2.72
C SER A 111 1.54 -12.81 3.30
N SER A 112 2.63 -12.41 2.64
CA SER A 112 4.00 -12.65 3.09
C SER A 112 4.55 -11.54 4.02
N ILE A 113 3.82 -10.44 4.20
CA ILE A 113 4.26 -9.30 5.01
C ILE A 113 4.49 -9.73 6.46
N ARG A 114 5.70 -9.41 6.99
CA ARG A 114 6.15 -9.66 8.37
C ARG A 114 6.96 -8.46 8.86
N ASP A 115 7.21 -8.39 10.17
CA ASP A 115 8.11 -7.41 10.80
C ASP A 115 7.77 -5.96 10.42
N VAL A 116 6.48 -5.62 10.53
CA VAL A 116 5.94 -4.34 10.08
C VAL A 116 6.35 -3.20 10.99
N VAL A 117 6.93 -2.18 10.39
CA VAL A 117 7.09 -0.84 10.98
C VAL A 117 6.12 0.10 10.24
N PRO A 118 5.16 0.73 10.93
CA PRO A 118 4.21 1.63 10.27
C PRO A 118 4.84 2.97 9.90
N ASN A 119 4.30 3.62 8.88
CA ASN A 119 4.62 5.00 8.53
C ASN A 119 4.08 5.98 9.59
N ASP A 120 4.80 7.07 9.81
CA ASP A 120 4.31 8.17 10.64
C ASP A 120 3.37 9.08 9.84
N LEU A 121 2.07 8.92 10.04
CA LEU A 121 1.04 9.72 9.37
C LEU A 121 0.91 11.15 9.93
N SER A 122 1.55 11.48 11.05
CA SER A 122 1.49 12.81 11.67
C SER A 122 1.96 13.90 10.70
N ARG A 123 2.92 13.58 9.83
CA ARG A 123 3.40 14.47 8.75
C ARG A 123 2.29 14.98 7.84
N ILE A 124 1.36 14.10 7.50
CA ILE A 124 0.23 14.44 6.62
C ILE A 124 -0.85 15.13 7.45
N LEU A 125 -1.24 14.54 8.57
CA LEU A 125 -2.35 15.01 9.39
C LEU A 125 -2.11 16.41 9.98
N SER A 126 -0.85 16.74 10.33
CA SER A 126 -0.52 18.07 10.86
C SER A 126 -0.43 19.16 9.79
N ALA A 127 -0.18 18.79 8.52
CA ALA A 127 0.05 19.73 7.43
C ALA A 127 -1.13 19.85 6.45
N SER A 128 -2.23 19.13 6.70
CA SER A 128 -3.39 19.08 5.84
C SER A 128 -4.70 19.05 6.63
N SER A 129 -5.84 19.08 5.95
CA SER A 129 -7.18 19.09 6.56
C SER A 129 -7.91 17.76 6.37
N ILE A 130 -7.21 16.64 6.65
CA ILE A 130 -7.77 15.30 6.45
C ILE A 130 -9.02 15.08 7.32
N GLN A 131 -10.14 14.79 6.67
CA GLN A 131 -11.44 14.53 7.29
C GLN A 131 -11.78 13.04 7.32
N ALA A 132 -11.23 12.25 6.37
CA ALA A 132 -11.48 10.83 6.26
C ALA A 132 -10.26 10.07 5.75
N ILE A 133 -10.12 8.82 6.20
CA ILE A 133 -9.05 7.90 5.77
C ILE A 133 -9.69 6.69 5.10
N PHE A 134 -9.19 6.35 3.92
CA PHE A 134 -9.63 5.21 3.13
C PHE A 134 -8.48 4.25 2.91
N CYS A 135 -8.73 2.96 3.13
CA CYS A 135 -7.72 1.92 2.92
C CYS A 135 -8.05 1.13 1.64
N ASN A 136 -7.10 1.09 0.71
CA ASN A 136 -7.21 0.32 -0.53
C ASN A 136 -6.97 -1.17 -0.25
N GLY A 137 -8.04 -1.85 0.12
CA GLY A 137 -8.05 -3.27 0.42
C GLY A 137 -7.97 -3.62 1.91
N LYS A 138 -8.34 -4.86 2.21
CA LYS A 138 -8.45 -5.39 3.57
C LYS A 138 -7.10 -5.42 4.31
N THR A 139 -6.01 -5.70 3.61
CA THR A 139 -4.66 -5.75 4.20
C THR A 139 -4.25 -4.39 4.73
N SER A 140 -4.38 -3.35 3.92
CA SER A 140 -4.13 -1.97 4.32
C SER A 140 -4.96 -1.58 5.54
N TRP A 141 -6.26 -1.87 5.52
CA TRP A 141 -7.18 -1.59 6.62
C TRP A 141 -6.81 -2.32 7.92
N ASN A 142 -6.46 -3.61 7.85
CA ASN A 142 -6.05 -4.38 9.03
C ASN A 142 -4.80 -3.80 9.68
N TYR A 143 -3.78 -3.41 8.88
CA TYR A 143 -2.56 -2.79 9.40
C TYR A 143 -2.81 -1.39 9.95
N TYR A 144 -3.65 -0.59 9.28
CA TYR A 144 -4.06 0.71 9.80
C TYR A 144 -4.73 0.59 11.16
N LYS A 145 -5.73 -0.27 11.29
CA LYS A 145 -6.41 -0.53 12.59
C LYS A 145 -5.44 -0.97 13.67
N LYS A 146 -4.52 -1.83 13.32
CA LYS A 146 -3.58 -2.39 14.30
C LYS A 146 -2.57 -1.36 14.81
N TYR A 147 -2.08 -0.49 13.96
CA TYR A 147 -0.93 0.34 14.28
C TYR A 147 -1.21 1.83 14.36
N GLN A 148 -2.23 2.33 13.68
CA GLN A 148 -2.41 3.76 13.44
C GLN A 148 -3.75 4.33 13.89
N GLU A 149 -4.84 3.57 13.89
CA GLU A 149 -6.17 4.08 14.20
C GLU A 149 -6.25 4.73 15.60
N THR A 150 -5.67 4.10 16.61
CA THR A 150 -5.64 4.66 17.97
C THR A 150 -4.78 5.92 18.05
N VAL A 151 -3.70 5.98 17.27
CA VAL A 151 -2.77 7.12 17.27
C VAL A 151 -3.35 8.32 16.56
N THR A 152 -4.01 8.10 15.42
CA THR A 152 -4.62 9.16 14.62
C THR A 152 -5.98 9.63 15.16
N GLY A 153 -6.68 8.75 15.88
CA GLY A 153 -8.05 8.99 16.33
C GLY A 153 -9.10 8.99 15.22
N ILE A 154 -8.72 8.65 13.98
CA ILE A 154 -9.61 8.68 12.81
C ILE A 154 -9.88 7.23 12.36
N PRO A 155 -11.13 6.74 12.41
CA PRO A 155 -11.46 5.42 11.87
C PRO A 155 -11.33 5.42 10.35
N ALA A 156 -10.73 4.36 9.78
CA ALA A 156 -10.59 4.24 8.34
C ALA A 156 -11.71 3.39 7.71
N VAL A 157 -12.12 3.78 6.51
CA VAL A 157 -13.05 3.02 5.67
C VAL A 157 -12.24 2.03 4.81
N SER A 158 -12.65 0.75 4.85
CA SER A 158 -12.06 -0.28 3.97
C SER A 158 -12.74 -0.26 2.61
N LEU A 159 -11.99 0.05 1.57
CA LEU A 159 -12.45 -0.05 0.17
C LEU A 159 -11.94 -1.34 -0.48
N PRO A 160 -12.66 -1.88 -1.48
CA PRO A 160 -12.18 -3.05 -2.21
C PRO A 160 -10.87 -2.73 -2.92
N SER A 161 -9.93 -3.69 -2.87
CA SER A 161 -8.60 -3.54 -3.45
C SER A 161 -8.65 -3.38 -4.97
N THR A 162 -7.91 -2.40 -5.48
CA THR A 162 -7.72 -2.16 -6.91
C THR A 162 -6.66 -3.09 -7.54
N SER A 163 -6.01 -3.93 -6.75
CA SER A 163 -5.00 -4.90 -7.22
C SER A 163 -5.59 -5.85 -8.27
N PRO A 164 -4.81 -6.22 -9.32
CA PRO A 164 -5.23 -7.24 -10.28
C PRO A 164 -5.51 -8.60 -9.62
N ALA A 165 -4.92 -8.90 -8.46
CA ALA A 165 -5.21 -10.12 -7.69
C ALA A 165 -6.66 -10.16 -7.19
N ASN A 166 -7.36 -9.02 -7.09
CA ASN A 166 -8.77 -8.94 -6.72
C ASN A 166 -9.68 -9.06 -7.95
N ALA A 167 -9.59 -10.16 -8.67
CA ALA A 167 -10.24 -10.35 -9.98
C ALA A 167 -11.78 -10.32 -9.93
N ALA A 168 -12.39 -10.62 -8.79
CA ALA A 168 -13.86 -10.60 -8.62
C ALA A 168 -14.47 -9.19 -8.70
N TRP A 169 -13.65 -8.15 -8.54
CA TRP A 169 -14.06 -6.75 -8.63
C TRP A 169 -13.76 -6.19 -10.02
N THR A 170 -14.78 -5.99 -10.83
CA THR A 170 -14.66 -5.28 -12.11
C THR A 170 -14.39 -3.80 -11.89
N LEU A 171 -13.95 -3.07 -12.92
CA LEU A 171 -13.74 -1.62 -12.81
C LEU A 171 -15.01 -0.89 -12.38
N GLU A 172 -16.15 -1.22 -12.99
CA GLU A 172 -17.46 -0.65 -12.65
C GLU A 172 -17.85 -0.87 -11.18
N LYS A 173 -17.64 -2.10 -10.64
CA LYS A 173 -17.88 -2.38 -9.22
C LYS A 173 -16.95 -1.59 -8.32
N LEU A 174 -15.68 -1.43 -8.72
CA LEU A 174 -14.73 -0.61 -7.99
C LEU A 174 -15.17 0.85 -7.97
N GLU A 175 -15.53 1.43 -9.11
CA GLU A 175 -16.02 2.80 -9.22
C GLU A 175 -17.25 3.03 -8.33
N GLY A 176 -18.22 2.10 -8.34
CA GLY A 176 -19.38 2.16 -7.48
C GLY A 176 -19.03 2.17 -5.99
N ALA A 177 -18.13 1.27 -5.55
CA ALA A 177 -17.74 1.18 -4.14
C ALA A 177 -16.85 2.34 -3.68
N TRP A 178 -15.97 2.83 -4.56
CA TRP A 178 -15.07 3.95 -4.29
C TRP A 178 -15.77 5.30 -4.36
N GLY A 179 -16.99 5.36 -4.93
CA GLY A 179 -17.78 6.59 -5.05
C GLY A 179 -17.98 7.34 -3.73
N VAL A 180 -17.96 6.62 -2.60
CA VAL A 180 -18.09 7.22 -1.25
C VAL A 180 -17.01 8.27 -0.94
N ILE A 181 -15.86 8.27 -1.61
CA ILE A 181 -14.83 9.30 -1.40
C ILE A 181 -15.30 10.69 -1.82
N SER A 182 -16.21 10.76 -2.79
CA SER A 182 -16.73 12.04 -3.31
C SER A 182 -17.46 12.85 -2.24
N ASP A 183 -18.08 12.21 -1.26
CA ASP A 183 -18.81 12.87 -0.17
C ASP A 183 -17.90 13.76 0.71
N TYR A 184 -16.58 13.57 0.61
CA TYR A 184 -15.57 14.29 1.40
C TYR A 184 -14.74 15.28 0.56
N LEU A 185 -15.00 15.36 -0.74
CA LEU A 185 -14.21 16.18 -1.67
C LEU A 185 -14.93 17.44 -2.16
N GLU A 186 -16.21 17.58 -1.84
CA GLU A 186 -17.05 18.75 -2.14
C GLU A 186 -16.76 19.96 -1.23
#